data_3d167a7fe6023a28804939f80d1fc1c4
#
_entry.id   3d167a7fe6023a28804939f80d1fc1c4
#
_cell.length_a   1.000
_cell.length_b   1.000
_cell.length_c   1.000
_cell.angle_alpha   90.00
_cell.angle_beta   90.00
_cell.angle_gamma   90.00
#
_symmetry.space_group_name_H-M   'P 1'
#
loop_
_entity.id
_entity.type
_entity.pdbx_description
1 polymer ?
#
loop_
_entity_poly.entity_id
_entity_poly.type
_entity_poly.pdbx_seq_one_letter_code
_entity_poly.pdbx_strand_id
1 'polypeptide(L)'
;YICYNQFDKLELGGKMIMKKRSTTVVVVILTLIMTFMEMSALPAALFCNVKIKDINPIYITLMLNFLLAFAICWICKKIFIKDWWFGLHFKGILSGLKKYGLPAVIATVVVAIAFCIGLAPFDNKPTIWRVVVEGIVYYIGVGIMEELYLRGLLQNIIEKWFGERKNATLYAILIASVLFGLGHIFGALGQPIITVIAKTVWATALGVYFGAVYVVSKNLWVPIILHLIINLCGIPFCFSTSTQYPAIALITCLVSYVLLAIYGVYILRKNNL
;
A
#
# COMPACT_ATOMS: atom_id res chain seq x y z
N TYR A 1 -19.96 9.20 -11.64
CA TYR A 1 -21.32 9.70 -11.27
C TYR A 1 -22.47 8.76 -11.66
N ILE A 2 -22.26 7.70 -12.47
CA ILE A 2 -23.39 6.90 -13.01
C ILE A 2 -23.71 5.63 -12.18
N CYS A 3 -22.91 5.19 -11.24
CA CYS A 3 -23.21 4.00 -10.42
C CYS A 3 -23.74 4.26 -9.01
N TYR A 4 -23.88 5.51 -8.57
CA TYR A 4 -24.24 5.83 -7.18
C TYR A 4 -25.72 6.10 -6.92
N ASN A 5 -26.56 6.29 -7.96
CA ASN A 5 -27.92 6.80 -7.80
C ASN A 5 -29.05 5.74 -7.71
N GLN A 6 -28.77 4.46 -7.56
CA GLN A 6 -29.85 3.44 -7.54
C GLN A 6 -30.10 2.78 -6.17
N PHE A 7 -29.44 3.22 -5.09
CA PHE A 7 -29.57 2.56 -3.78
C PHE A 7 -30.32 3.36 -2.69
N ASP A 8 -30.81 4.56 -2.96
CA ASP A 8 -31.37 5.44 -1.91
C ASP A 8 -32.90 5.47 -1.81
N LYS A 9 -33.60 4.51 -2.39
CA LYS A 9 -35.08 4.41 -2.20
C LYS A 9 -35.52 3.01 -1.76
N LEU A 10 -35.12 2.60 -0.57
CA LEU A 10 -35.85 1.62 0.22
C LEU A 10 -35.72 2.00 1.69
N GLU A 11 -36.75 2.68 2.18
CA GLU A 11 -37.04 2.91 3.59
C GLU A 11 -37.08 1.58 4.34
N LEU A 12 -36.01 1.27 5.07
CA LEU A 12 -36.03 0.35 6.19
C LEU A 12 -35.19 0.97 7.31
N GLY A 13 -35.91 1.71 8.18
CA GLY A 13 -35.35 2.45 9.30
C GLY A 13 -34.41 1.63 10.19
N GLY A 14 -33.54 2.29 10.93
CA GLY A 14 -32.73 1.81 12.07
C GLY A 14 -31.84 0.58 11.81
N LYS A 15 -32.37 -0.54 11.33
CA LYS A 15 -31.67 -1.80 11.09
C LYS A 15 -30.60 -1.73 9.98
N MET A 16 -30.86 -0.94 8.96
CA MET A 16 -29.92 -0.81 7.81
C MET A 16 -28.73 0.10 8.17
N ILE A 17 -28.96 1.13 8.97
CA ILE A 17 -27.89 2.03 9.45
C ILE A 17 -26.96 1.27 10.40
N MET A 18 -27.49 0.44 11.31
CA MET A 18 -26.69 -0.39 12.23
C MET A 18 -25.88 -1.45 11.47
N LYS A 19 -26.45 -2.11 10.46
CA LYS A 19 -25.74 -3.08 9.62
C LYS A 19 -24.59 -2.41 8.83
N LYS A 20 -24.79 -1.20 8.33
CA LYS A 20 -23.77 -0.41 7.61
C LYS A 20 -22.60 -0.01 8.53
N ARG A 21 -22.89 0.41 9.77
CA ARG A 21 -21.87 0.77 10.79
C ARG A 21 -21.07 -0.45 11.25
N SER A 22 -21.72 -1.58 11.55
CA SER A 22 -21.02 -2.78 12.00
C SER A 22 -20.07 -3.33 10.92
N THR A 23 -20.49 -3.33 9.66
CA THR A 23 -19.63 -3.73 8.53
C THR A 23 -18.40 -2.84 8.41
N THR A 24 -18.56 -1.53 8.53
CA THR A 24 -17.43 -0.58 8.49
C THR A 24 -16.44 -0.86 9.61
N VAL A 25 -16.92 -1.04 10.85
CA VAL A 25 -16.06 -1.34 12.00
C VAL A 25 -15.30 -2.65 11.79
N VAL A 26 -15.98 -3.71 11.35
CA VAL A 26 -15.34 -5.00 11.08
C VAL A 26 -14.23 -4.87 10.03
N VAL A 27 -14.46 -4.17 8.92
CA VAL A 27 -13.45 -4.02 7.87
C VAL A 27 -12.28 -3.14 8.32
N VAL A 28 -12.52 -2.08 9.10
CA VAL A 28 -11.45 -1.28 9.70
C VAL A 28 -10.59 -2.12 10.64
N ILE A 29 -11.23 -2.89 11.52
CA ILE A 29 -10.51 -3.80 12.44
C ILE A 29 -9.70 -4.82 11.67
N LEU A 30 -10.28 -5.48 10.65
CA LEU A 30 -9.57 -6.45 9.81
C LEU A 30 -8.40 -5.81 9.08
N THR A 31 -8.57 -4.60 8.55
CA THR A 31 -7.48 -3.86 7.89
C THR A 31 -6.33 -3.58 8.87
N LEU A 32 -6.64 -3.14 10.09
CA LEU A 32 -5.64 -2.91 11.13
C LEU A 32 -4.93 -4.22 11.54
N ILE A 33 -5.68 -5.32 11.69
CA ILE A 33 -5.11 -6.63 11.99
C ILE A 33 -4.19 -7.08 10.86
N MET A 34 -4.61 -6.95 9.60
CA MET A 34 -3.79 -7.33 8.44
C MET A 34 -2.53 -6.49 8.34
N THR A 35 -2.62 -5.17 8.55
CA THR A 35 -1.45 -4.29 8.58
C THR A 35 -0.49 -4.70 9.72
N PHE A 36 -1.03 -5.01 10.90
CA PHE A 36 -0.22 -5.48 12.02
C PHE A 36 0.45 -6.82 11.71
N MET A 37 -0.27 -7.79 11.16
CA MET A 37 0.27 -9.10 10.78
C MET A 37 1.34 -8.99 9.70
N GLU A 38 1.15 -8.13 8.71
CA GLU A 38 2.11 -7.89 7.64
C GLU A 38 3.40 -7.26 8.15
N MET A 39 3.30 -6.26 9.03
CA MET A 39 4.42 -5.48 9.53
C MET A 39 5.10 -6.11 10.76
N SER A 40 4.49 -7.11 11.38
CA SER A 40 5.04 -7.76 12.58
C SER A 40 5.83 -9.03 12.23
N ALA A 41 6.81 -9.34 13.07
CA ALA A 41 7.51 -10.62 13.01
C ALA A 41 6.68 -11.80 13.56
N LEU A 42 5.45 -11.56 14.06
CA LEU A 42 4.61 -12.57 14.69
C LEU A 42 4.34 -13.77 13.76
N PRO A 43 3.94 -13.57 12.49
CA PRO A 43 3.79 -14.71 11.59
C PRO A 43 5.12 -15.42 11.27
N ALA A 44 6.24 -14.69 11.24
CA ALA A 44 7.55 -15.30 11.08
C ALA A 44 7.84 -16.28 12.21
N ALA A 45 7.47 -15.96 13.45
CA ALA A 45 7.61 -16.86 14.59
C ALA A 45 6.74 -18.13 14.48
N LEU A 46 5.59 -18.06 13.83
CA LEU A 46 4.69 -19.21 13.62
C LEU A 46 5.14 -20.14 12.49
N PHE A 47 5.82 -19.60 11.47
CA PHE A 47 6.19 -20.31 10.23
C PHE A 47 7.71 -20.41 10.01
N CYS A 48 8.53 -20.11 11.02
CA CYS A 48 10.00 -20.02 10.93
C CYS A 48 10.72 -21.29 10.51
N ASN A 49 10.04 -22.45 10.42
CA ASN A 49 10.65 -23.72 10.04
C ASN A 49 10.70 -23.98 8.52
N VAL A 50 10.09 -23.12 7.70
CA VAL A 50 10.14 -23.26 6.24
C VAL A 50 11.47 -22.70 5.75
N LYS A 51 12.41 -23.59 5.37
CA LYS A 51 13.73 -23.22 4.83
C LYS A 51 13.75 -23.49 3.33
N ILE A 52 13.94 -22.44 2.54
CA ILE A 52 14.31 -22.56 1.12
C ILE A 52 15.77 -22.10 1.01
N LYS A 53 16.56 -22.85 0.24
CA LYS A 53 17.99 -22.57 0.07
C LYS A 53 18.23 -21.08 -0.24
N ASP A 54 19.11 -20.46 0.52
CA ASP A 54 19.58 -19.06 0.37
C ASP A 54 18.52 -17.96 0.54
N ILE A 55 17.26 -18.31 0.87
CA ILE A 55 16.19 -17.32 1.09
C ILE A 55 15.96 -17.16 2.59
N ASN A 56 15.89 -15.90 3.04
CA ASN A 56 15.55 -15.63 4.43
C ASN A 56 14.11 -16.09 4.72
N PRO A 57 13.88 -16.97 5.72
CA PRO A 57 12.56 -17.52 6.05
C PRO A 57 11.47 -16.47 6.29
N ILE A 58 11.85 -15.26 6.73
CA ILE A 58 10.89 -14.16 6.95
C ILE A 58 10.14 -13.78 5.67
N TYR A 59 10.81 -13.79 4.51
CA TYR A 59 10.13 -13.45 3.24
C TYR A 59 9.11 -14.49 2.82
N ILE A 60 9.37 -15.77 3.11
CA ILE A 60 8.42 -16.87 2.85
C ILE A 60 7.19 -16.68 3.73
N THR A 61 7.41 -16.37 5.00
CA THR A 61 6.33 -16.12 5.96
C THR A 61 5.48 -14.92 5.56
N LEU A 62 6.12 -13.84 5.15
CA LEU A 62 5.42 -12.64 4.66
C LEU A 62 4.60 -12.94 3.39
N MET A 63 5.14 -13.75 2.47
CA MET A 63 4.38 -14.18 1.27
C MET A 63 3.16 -15.02 1.63
N LEU A 64 3.26 -15.93 2.60
CA LEU A 64 2.11 -16.68 3.12
C LEU A 64 1.06 -15.76 3.76
N ASN A 65 1.50 -14.72 4.49
CA ASN A 65 0.60 -13.71 5.04
C ASN A 65 -0.12 -12.92 3.95
N PHE A 66 0.55 -12.58 2.85
CA PHE A 66 -0.10 -11.91 1.73
C PHE A 66 -1.20 -12.78 1.13
N LEU A 67 -0.97 -14.09 0.98
CA LEU A 67 -2.00 -15.01 0.50
C LEU A 67 -3.19 -15.08 1.48
N LEU A 68 -2.91 -15.16 2.77
CA LEU A 68 -3.95 -15.17 3.81
C LEU A 68 -4.75 -13.87 3.82
N ALA A 69 -4.07 -12.73 3.79
CA ALA A 69 -4.70 -11.42 3.76
C ALA A 69 -5.55 -11.25 2.48
N PHE A 70 -5.05 -11.71 1.32
CA PHE A 70 -5.83 -11.73 0.07
C PHE A 70 -7.12 -12.55 0.24
N ALA A 71 -7.02 -13.75 0.81
CA ALA A 71 -8.18 -14.60 1.05
C ALA A 71 -9.20 -13.91 1.99
N ILE A 72 -8.74 -13.28 3.07
CA ILE A 72 -9.58 -12.52 3.99
C ILE A 72 -10.27 -11.36 3.28
N CYS A 73 -9.53 -10.56 2.51
CA CYS A 73 -10.10 -9.46 1.73
C CYS A 73 -11.16 -9.95 0.74
N TRP A 74 -10.89 -11.06 0.06
CA TRP A 74 -11.81 -11.66 -0.90
C TRP A 74 -13.08 -12.16 -0.25
N ILE A 75 -12.97 -12.83 0.91
CA ILE A 75 -14.10 -13.30 1.71
C ILE A 75 -14.91 -12.10 2.21
N CYS A 76 -14.26 -11.07 2.78
CA CYS A 76 -14.93 -9.85 3.22
C CYS A 76 -15.70 -9.19 2.09
N LYS A 77 -15.07 -9.07 0.90
CA LYS A 77 -15.76 -8.56 -0.29
C LYS A 77 -16.99 -9.36 -0.62
N LYS A 78 -16.90 -10.68 -0.68
CA LYS A 78 -18.04 -11.55 -1.05
C LYS A 78 -19.19 -11.53 -0.04
N ILE A 79 -18.88 -11.46 1.24
CA ILE A 79 -19.88 -11.55 2.31
C ILE A 79 -20.49 -10.19 2.62
N PHE A 80 -19.65 -9.17 2.85
CA PHE A 80 -20.07 -7.90 3.43
C PHE A 80 -20.26 -6.77 2.43
N ILE A 81 -19.57 -6.85 1.27
CA ILE A 81 -19.49 -5.74 0.30
C ILE A 81 -19.67 -6.24 -1.14
N LYS A 82 -20.66 -7.09 -1.35
CA LYS A 82 -20.93 -7.74 -2.64
C LYS A 82 -20.95 -6.77 -3.82
N ASP A 83 -21.51 -5.59 -3.61
CA ASP A 83 -21.76 -4.60 -4.66
C ASP A 83 -20.60 -3.62 -4.85
N TRP A 84 -19.46 -3.81 -4.16
CA TRP A 84 -18.33 -2.91 -4.30
C TRP A 84 -17.45 -3.28 -5.48
N TRP A 85 -17.26 -2.30 -6.30
CA TRP A 85 -16.32 -2.38 -7.40
C TRP A 85 -14.93 -1.92 -6.95
N PHE A 86 -13.93 -2.78 -7.11
CA PHE A 86 -12.54 -2.48 -6.75
C PHE A 86 -11.72 -1.92 -7.92
N GLY A 87 -12.27 -1.89 -9.11
CA GLY A 87 -11.52 -1.47 -10.29
C GLY A 87 -10.47 -2.48 -10.76
N LEU A 88 -10.64 -3.76 -10.45
CA LEU A 88 -9.73 -4.81 -10.90
C LEU A 88 -10.11 -5.24 -12.33
N HIS A 89 -9.71 -4.45 -13.32
CA HIS A 89 -9.89 -4.77 -14.73
C HIS A 89 -8.63 -4.42 -15.54
N PHE A 90 -8.33 -5.21 -16.56
CA PHE A 90 -7.11 -5.03 -17.34
C PHE A 90 -7.18 -3.82 -18.30
N LYS A 91 -8.39 -3.43 -18.72
CA LYS A 91 -8.58 -2.29 -19.60
C LYS A 91 -8.17 -0.99 -18.89
N GLY A 92 -7.37 -0.18 -19.53
CA GLY A 92 -6.97 1.13 -19.01
C GLY A 92 -5.71 1.13 -18.13
N ILE A 93 -5.09 -0.02 -17.82
CA ILE A 93 -3.83 -0.08 -17.06
C ILE A 93 -2.77 0.79 -17.73
N LEU A 94 -2.47 0.51 -19.00
CA LEU A 94 -1.40 1.20 -19.72
C LEU A 94 -1.66 2.71 -19.85
N SER A 95 -2.90 3.12 -20.08
CA SER A 95 -3.26 4.53 -20.14
C SER A 95 -3.11 5.21 -18.78
N GLY A 96 -3.49 4.55 -17.71
CA GLY A 96 -3.31 5.04 -16.33
C GLY A 96 -1.83 5.18 -15.98
N LEU A 97 -1.01 4.17 -16.28
CA LEU A 97 0.43 4.21 -16.05
C LEU A 97 1.10 5.32 -16.86
N LYS A 98 0.78 5.48 -18.14
CA LYS A 98 1.32 6.57 -18.99
C LYS A 98 0.92 7.95 -18.45
N LYS A 99 -0.30 8.10 -17.94
CA LYS A 99 -0.83 9.40 -17.51
C LYS A 99 -0.31 9.81 -16.13
N TYR A 100 -0.16 8.85 -15.21
CA TYR A 100 0.12 9.15 -13.81
C TYR A 100 1.44 8.56 -13.30
N GLY A 101 2.09 7.64 -14.02
CA GLY A 101 3.21 6.85 -13.53
C GLY A 101 4.58 7.50 -13.63
N LEU A 102 4.79 8.43 -14.55
CA LEU A 102 6.12 9.03 -14.78
C LEU A 102 6.76 9.61 -13.50
N PRO A 103 6.04 10.38 -12.64
CA PRO A 103 6.63 10.88 -11.40
C PRO A 103 7.08 9.76 -10.45
N ALA A 104 6.34 8.64 -10.38
CA ALA A 104 6.72 7.49 -9.56
C ALA A 104 7.99 6.81 -10.09
N VAL A 105 8.13 6.66 -11.41
CA VAL A 105 9.34 6.09 -12.02
C VAL A 105 10.56 6.98 -11.72
N ILE A 106 10.42 8.29 -11.87
CA ILE A 106 11.50 9.24 -11.54
C ILE A 106 11.88 9.12 -10.06
N ALA A 107 10.89 9.14 -9.15
CA ALA A 107 11.12 8.99 -7.72
C ALA A 107 11.84 7.66 -7.41
N THR A 108 11.42 6.55 -8.03
CA THR A 108 12.05 5.24 -7.88
C THR A 108 13.53 5.26 -8.27
N VAL A 109 13.86 5.83 -9.43
CA VAL A 109 15.24 5.91 -9.90
C VAL A 109 16.10 6.77 -8.98
N VAL A 110 15.61 7.94 -8.57
CA VAL A 110 16.33 8.86 -7.68
C VAL A 110 16.58 8.20 -6.31
N VAL A 111 15.58 7.54 -5.75
CA VAL A 111 15.70 6.83 -4.46
C VAL A 111 16.62 5.60 -4.59
N ALA A 112 16.53 4.84 -5.68
CA ALA A 112 17.43 3.70 -5.91
C ALA A 112 18.90 4.13 -5.99
N ILE A 113 19.19 5.25 -6.67
CA ILE A 113 20.53 5.83 -6.71
C ILE A 113 21.00 6.22 -5.30
N ALA A 114 20.14 6.85 -4.49
CA ALA A 114 20.47 7.23 -3.12
C ALA A 114 20.75 5.98 -2.25
N PHE A 115 20.02 4.89 -2.43
CA PHE A 115 20.33 3.61 -1.77
C PHE A 115 21.66 3.04 -2.25
N CYS A 116 21.93 3.04 -3.55
CA CYS A 116 23.21 2.57 -4.08
C CYS A 116 24.39 3.35 -3.49
N ILE A 117 24.29 4.67 -3.42
CA ILE A 117 25.35 5.54 -2.85
C ILE A 117 25.52 5.25 -1.35
N GLY A 118 24.42 5.17 -0.62
CA GLY A 118 24.45 5.05 0.84
C GLY A 118 24.79 3.65 1.35
N LEU A 119 24.59 2.60 0.55
CA LEU A 119 24.92 1.21 0.89
C LEU A 119 26.28 0.75 0.33
N ALA A 120 26.92 1.55 -0.49
CA ALA A 120 28.24 1.24 -1.00
C ALA A 120 29.35 1.38 0.09
N PRO A 121 30.42 0.52 0.02
CA PRO A 121 30.60 -0.58 -0.93
C PRO A 121 29.67 -1.75 -0.61
N PHE A 122 29.20 -2.45 -1.64
CA PHE A 122 28.36 -3.64 -1.46
C PHE A 122 29.17 -4.80 -0.91
N ASP A 123 28.81 -5.28 0.26
CA ASP A 123 29.53 -6.28 1.03
C ASP A 123 28.85 -7.67 1.00
N ASN A 124 27.75 -7.80 0.25
CA ASN A 124 27.02 -9.05 0.08
C ASN A 124 26.92 -9.43 -1.40
N LYS A 125 27.01 -10.74 -1.68
CA LYS A 125 26.83 -11.31 -3.03
C LYS A 125 25.66 -12.29 -3.02
N PRO A 126 24.42 -11.80 -3.12
CA PRO A 126 23.25 -12.67 -3.06
C PRO A 126 23.18 -13.59 -4.30
N THR A 127 22.58 -14.76 -4.14
CA THR A 127 22.21 -15.58 -5.28
C THR A 127 21.11 -14.87 -6.10
N ILE A 128 21.01 -15.18 -7.39
CA ILE A 128 19.97 -14.62 -8.25
C ILE A 128 18.57 -14.93 -7.71
N TRP A 129 18.37 -16.11 -7.15
CA TRP A 129 17.09 -16.51 -6.54
C TRP A 129 16.72 -15.66 -5.34
N ARG A 130 17.69 -15.29 -4.51
CA ARG A 130 17.46 -14.38 -3.40
C ARG A 130 16.98 -13.02 -3.90
N VAL A 131 17.65 -12.46 -4.90
CA VAL A 131 17.25 -11.17 -5.49
C VAL A 131 15.84 -11.25 -6.10
N VAL A 132 15.53 -12.34 -6.82
CA VAL A 132 14.20 -12.53 -7.43
C VAL A 132 13.12 -12.65 -6.36
N VAL A 133 13.32 -13.47 -5.33
CA VAL A 133 12.28 -13.73 -4.32
C VAL A 133 12.16 -12.55 -3.36
N GLU A 134 13.27 -12.10 -2.77
CA GLU A 134 13.25 -11.03 -1.75
C GLU A 134 13.10 -9.64 -2.35
N GLY A 135 13.59 -9.41 -3.58
CA GLY A 135 13.60 -8.10 -4.23
C GLY A 135 12.48 -7.88 -5.26
N ILE A 136 11.83 -8.93 -5.77
CA ILE A 136 10.80 -8.78 -6.81
C ILE A 136 9.49 -9.44 -6.37
N VAL A 137 9.48 -10.76 -6.13
CA VAL A 137 8.25 -11.51 -5.82
C VAL A 137 7.62 -11.00 -4.53
N TYR A 138 8.43 -10.74 -3.52
CA TYR A 138 7.96 -10.13 -2.27
C TYR A 138 7.28 -8.79 -2.52
N TYR A 139 7.89 -7.89 -3.29
CA TYR A 139 7.30 -6.57 -3.57
C TYR A 139 6.05 -6.63 -4.46
N ILE A 140 5.91 -7.64 -5.32
CA ILE A 140 4.65 -7.90 -6.03
C ILE A 140 3.54 -8.23 -5.01
N GLY A 141 3.82 -9.11 -4.06
CA GLY A 141 2.88 -9.47 -2.99
C GLY A 141 2.47 -8.26 -2.16
N VAL A 142 3.44 -7.46 -1.71
CA VAL A 142 3.20 -6.21 -0.96
C VAL A 142 2.29 -5.28 -1.75
N GLY A 143 2.65 -4.96 -3.00
CA GLY A 143 1.88 -4.03 -3.83
C GLY A 143 0.43 -4.48 -4.04
N ILE A 144 0.20 -5.78 -4.31
CA ILE A 144 -1.16 -6.32 -4.48
C ILE A 144 -1.94 -6.19 -3.18
N MET A 145 -1.34 -6.61 -2.08
CA MET A 145 -2.06 -6.74 -0.82
C MET A 145 -2.37 -5.41 -0.18
N GLU A 146 -1.38 -4.53 -0.07
CA GLU A 146 -1.57 -3.24 0.55
C GLU A 146 -2.57 -2.38 -0.23
N GLU A 147 -2.50 -2.39 -1.58
CA GLU A 147 -3.47 -1.65 -2.37
C GLU A 147 -4.88 -2.25 -2.29
N LEU A 148 -4.98 -3.58 -2.23
CA LEU A 148 -6.28 -4.25 -2.17
C LEU A 148 -7.03 -3.90 -0.88
N TYR A 149 -6.38 -3.98 0.30
CA TYR A 149 -7.06 -3.69 1.55
C TYR A 149 -7.14 -2.19 1.88
N LEU A 150 -6.13 -1.40 1.49
CA LEU A 150 -6.15 0.04 1.77
C LEU A 150 -7.05 0.80 0.80
N ARG A 151 -6.90 0.62 -0.52
CA ARG A 151 -7.67 1.35 -1.53
C ARG A 151 -8.95 0.61 -1.89
N GLY A 152 -8.85 -0.70 -2.11
CA GLY A 152 -10.01 -1.52 -2.44
C GLY A 152 -11.03 -1.60 -1.31
N LEU A 153 -10.60 -1.73 -0.05
CA LEU A 153 -11.50 -1.83 1.09
C LEU A 153 -11.60 -0.54 1.91
N LEU A 154 -10.53 -0.17 2.60
CA LEU A 154 -10.58 0.86 3.63
C LEU A 154 -10.94 2.24 3.08
N GLN A 155 -10.26 2.71 2.04
CA GLN A 155 -10.54 4.02 1.44
C GLN A 155 -11.98 4.11 0.94
N ASN A 156 -12.48 3.08 0.23
CA ASN A 156 -13.86 3.03 -0.25
C ASN A 156 -14.88 3.05 0.90
N ILE A 157 -14.57 2.38 2.03
CA ILE A 157 -15.44 2.41 3.22
C ILE A 157 -15.52 3.78 3.83
N ILE A 158 -14.36 4.41 4.03
CA ILE A 158 -14.29 5.73 4.63
C ILE A 158 -15.01 6.75 3.73
N GLU A 159 -14.81 6.68 2.41
CA GLU A 159 -15.50 7.54 1.46
C GLU A 159 -17.02 7.40 1.56
N LYS A 160 -17.53 6.16 1.60
CA LYS A 160 -18.96 5.90 1.83
C LYS A 160 -19.46 6.41 3.18
N TRP A 161 -18.61 6.39 4.21
CA TRP A 161 -18.97 6.92 5.51
C TRP A 161 -19.16 8.44 5.51
N PHE A 162 -18.33 9.15 4.76
CA PHE A 162 -18.51 10.60 4.55
C PHE A 162 -19.72 10.91 3.65
N GLY A 163 -20.15 9.98 2.80
CA GLY A 163 -21.29 10.12 1.93
C GLY A 163 -21.12 11.24 0.91
N GLU A 164 -22.14 12.08 0.73
CA GLU A 164 -22.16 13.16 -0.26
C GLU A 164 -21.46 14.46 0.22
N ARG A 165 -20.71 14.40 1.31
CA ARG A 165 -20.00 15.58 1.82
C ARG A 165 -18.97 16.06 0.79
N LYS A 166 -18.88 17.37 0.64
CA LYS A 166 -17.80 18.00 -0.13
C LYS A 166 -16.45 17.48 0.38
N ASN A 167 -15.57 17.06 -0.51
CA ASN A 167 -14.25 16.50 -0.21
C ASN A 167 -14.27 15.11 0.47
N ALA A 168 -15.37 14.35 0.44
CA ALA A 168 -15.44 13.00 1.03
C ALA A 168 -14.29 12.10 0.54
N THR A 169 -14.02 12.11 -0.78
CA THR A 169 -12.92 11.40 -1.42
C THR A 169 -11.56 11.80 -0.85
N LEU A 170 -11.29 13.10 -0.71
CA LEU A 170 -10.03 13.60 -0.17
C LEU A 170 -9.84 13.16 1.29
N TYR A 171 -10.88 13.28 2.12
CA TYR A 171 -10.81 12.81 3.52
C TYR A 171 -10.58 11.31 3.60
N ALA A 172 -11.22 10.52 2.74
CA ALA A 172 -11.01 9.08 2.70
C ALA A 172 -9.57 8.72 2.34
N ILE A 173 -9.00 9.39 1.33
CA ILE A 173 -7.60 9.22 0.94
C ILE A 173 -6.67 9.58 2.11
N LEU A 174 -6.86 10.73 2.75
CA LEU A 174 -5.99 11.20 3.82
C LEU A 174 -6.03 10.26 5.03
N ILE A 175 -7.22 9.85 5.47
CA ILE A 175 -7.38 8.95 6.63
C ILE A 175 -6.75 7.57 6.33
N ALA A 176 -7.07 6.97 5.17
CA ALA A 176 -6.49 5.69 4.78
C ALA A 176 -4.96 5.77 4.67
N SER A 177 -4.43 6.90 4.19
CA SER A 177 -2.99 7.12 4.06
C SER A 177 -2.29 7.28 5.41
N VAL A 178 -2.90 7.98 6.35
CA VAL A 178 -2.37 8.10 7.73
C VAL A 178 -2.35 6.74 8.41
N LEU A 179 -3.42 5.95 8.29
CA LEU A 179 -3.47 4.58 8.84
C LEU A 179 -2.40 3.69 8.20
N PHE A 180 -2.17 3.82 6.89
CA PHE A 180 -1.10 3.13 6.20
C PHE A 180 0.29 3.50 6.73
N GLY A 181 0.56 4.80 6.89
CA GLY A 181 1.81 5.28 7.48
C GLY A 181 2.03 4.78 8.90
N LEU A 182 1.00 4.85 9.75
CA LEU A 182 1.06 4.35 11.13
C LEU A 182 1.32 2.84 11.19
N GLY A 183 0.75 2.05 10.26
CA GLY A 183 1.05 0.62 10.13
C GLY A 183 2.54 0.34 9.92
N HIS A 184 3.25 1.22 9.21
CA HIS A 184 4.69 1.07 8.95
C HIS A 184 5.59 1.22 10.20
N ILE A 185 5.06 1.74 11.31
CA ILE A 185 5.77 1.78 12.61
C ILE A 185 6.16 0.36 13.03
N PHE A 186 5.25 -0.61 12.89
CA PHE A 186 5.51 -1.99 13.29
C PHE A 186 6.66 -2.64 12.49
N GLY A 187 6.74 -2.36 11.19
CA GLY A 187 7.85 -2.85 10.34
C GLY A 187 9.17 -2.07 10.51
N ALA A 188 9.19 -1.04 11.34
CA ALA A 188 10.37 -0.24 11.65
C ALA A 188 10.81 -0.35 13.11
N LEU A 189 10.19 -1.24 13.88
CA LEU A 189 10.59 -1.49 15.28
C LEU A 189 12.04 -1.97 15.34
N GLY A 190 12.82 -1.41 16.27
CA GLY A 190 14.26 -1.69 16.39
C GLY A 190 15.15 -0.81 15.51
N GLN A 191 14.60 -0.01 14.62
CA GLN A 191 15.34 1.02 13.86
C GLN A 191 15.49 2.31 14.71
N PRO A 192 16.47 3.17 14.39
CA PRO A 192 16.56 4.51 15.00
C PRO A 192 15.23 5.27 14.86
N ILE A 193 14.86 6.01 15.91
CA ILE A 193 13.57 6.73 15.95
C ILE A 193 13.34 7.63 14.73
N ILE A 194 14.40 8.27 14.23
CA ILE A 194 14.33 9.11 13.05
C ILE A 194 13.92 8.31 11.80
N THR A 195 14.37 7.07 11.67
CA THR A 195 13.98 6.14 10.59
C THR A 195 12.51 5.76 10.73
N VAL A 196 12.03 5.49 11.95
CA VAL A 196 10.62 5.18 12.22
C VAL A 196 9.73 6.33 11.81
N ILE A 197 10.07 7.56 12.24
CA ILE A 197 9.32 8.78 11.89
C ILE A 197 9.34 9.01 10.38
N ALA A 198 10.52 8.98 9.77
CA ALA A 198 10.67 9.19 8.33
C ALA A 198 9.85 8.16 7.55
N LYS A 199 9.91 6.87 7.92
CA LYS A 199 9.16 5.79 7.28
C LYS A 199 7.65 6.01 7.39
N THR A 200 7.16 6.40 8.54
CA THR A 200 5.74 6.73 8.77
C THR A 200 5.29 7.88 7.88
N VAL A 201 6.07 8.95 7.79
CA VAL A 201 5.74 10.13 6.98
C VAL A 201 5.76 9.80 5.48
N TRP A 202 6.81 9.13 4.99
CA TRP A 202 6.86 8.82 3.56
C TRP A 202 5.82 7.77 3.13
N ALA A 203 5.51 6.77 3.99
CA ALA A 203 4.44 5.82 3.69
C ALA A 203 3.08 6.51 3.64
N THR A 204 2.81 7.45 4.57
CA THR A 204 1.62 8.31 4.50
C THR A 204 1.58 9.08 3.18
N ALA A 205 2.69 9.69 2.78
CA ALA A 205 2.79 10.44 1.54
C ALA A 205 2.53 9.58 0.30
N LEU A 206 3.14 8.38 0.23
CA LEU A 206 2.84 7.38 -0.81
C LEU A 206 1.37 6.96 -0.79
N GLY A 207 0.80 6.82 0.41
CA GLY A 207 -0.61 6.55 0.61
C GLY A 207 -1.51 7.57 -0.11
N VAL A 208 -1.21 8.85 0.04
CA VAL A 208 -1.94 9.93 -0.64
C VAL A 208 -1.81 9.83 -2.16
N TYR A 209 -0.61 9.60 -2.66
CA TYR A 209 -0.38 9.44 -4.09
C TYR A 209 -1.15 8.25 -4.69
N PHE A 210 -1.02 7.06 -4.11
CA PHE A 210 -1.70 5.86 -4.60
C PHE A 210 -3.22 5.98 -4.49
N GLY A 211 -3.72 6.56 -3.38
CA GLY A 211 -5.15 6.82 -3.20
C GLY A 211 -5.71 7.77 -4.26
N ALA A 212 -4.97 8.83 -4.57
CA ALA A 212 -5.34 9.76 -5.63
C ALA A 212 -5.34 9.09 -7.02
N VAL A 213 -4.26 8.35 -7.34
CA VAL A 213 -4.15 7.61 -8.61
C VAL A 213 -5.28 6.59 -8.76
N TYR A 214 -5.62 5.86 -7.69
CA TYR A 214 -6.75 4.92 -7.71
C TYR A 214 -8.06 5.60 -8.11
N VAL A 215 -8.38 6.71 -7.47
CA VAL A 215 -9.63 7.43 -7.73
C VAL A 215 -9.69 7.98 -9.16
N VAL A 216 -8.62 8.64 -9.63
CA VAL A 216 -8.62 9.28 -10.96
C VAL A 216 -8.47 8.27 -12.11
N SER A 217 -7.80 7.15 -11.88
CA SER A 217 -7.67 6.08 -12.89
C SER A 217 -8.87 5.14 -12.91
N LYS A 218 -9.62 5.08 -11.81
CA LYS A 218 -10.70 4.10 -11.57
C LYS A 218 -10.24 2.66 -11.80
N ASN A 219 -8.96 2.37 -11.53
CA ASN A 219 -8.35 1.07 -11.78
C ASN A 219 -7.30 0.77 -10.72
N LEU A 220 -7.56 -0.25 -9.89
CA LEU A 220 -6.69 -0.63 -8.78
C LEU A 220 -5.35 -1.21 -9.25
N TRP A 221 -5.28 -1.79 -10.45
CA TRP A 221 -4.00 -2.27 -11.00
C TRP A 221 -2.98 -1.16 -11.22
N VAL A 222 -3.44 0.08 -11.46
CA VAL A 222 -2.52 1.20 -11.68
C VAL A 222 -1.70 1.49 -10.43
N PRO A 223 -2.29 1.78 -9.25
CA PRO A 223 -1.51 1.97 -8.03
C PRO A 223 -0.76 0.70 -7.59
N ILE A 224 -1.29 -0.53 -7.80
CA ILE A 224 -0.57 -1.78 -7.53
C ILE A 224 0.76 -1.82 -8.28
N ILE A 225 0.75 -1.55 -9.59
CA ILE A 225 1.96 -1.58 -10.42
C ILE A 225 2.92 -0.45 -10.03
N LEU A 226 2.40 0.74 -9.75
CA LEU A 226 3.22 1.87 -9.31
C LEU A 226 3.85 1.62 -7.94
N HIS A 227 3.12 0.97 -7.04
CA HIS A 227 3.63 0.56 -5.74
C HIS A 227 4.78 -0.45 -5.89
N LEU A 228 4.60 -1.48 -6.72
CA LEU A 228 5.68 -2.41 -7.06
C LEU A 228 6.91 -1.64 -7.58
N ILE A 229 6.73 -0.76 -8.56
CA ILE A 229 7.83 0.02 -9.15
C ILE A 229 8.57 0.80 -8.06
N ILE A 230 7.85 1.48 -7.17
CA ILE A 230 8.45 2.25 -6.07
C ILE A 230 9.24 1.33 -5.13
N ASN A 231 8.69 0.17 -4.77
CA ASN A 231 9.36 -0.75 -3.87
C ASN A 231 10.66 -1.34 -4.46
N LEU A 232 10.78 -1.42 -5.79
CA LEU A 232 12.03 -1.89 -6.44
C LEU A 232 13.26 -1.02 -6.11
N CYS A 233 13.08 0.22 -5.63
CA CYS A 233 14.20 1.03 -5.15
C CYS A 233 14.93 0.40 -3.95
N GLY A 234 14.32 -0.56 -3.25
CA GLY A 234 14.91 -1.31 -2.14
C GLY A 234 15.81 -2.48 -2.55
N ILE A 235 15.88 -2.85 -3.82
CA ILE A 235 16.74 -3.95 -4.31
C ILE A 235 18.20 -3.82 -3.84
N PRO A 236 18.83 -2.63 -3.76
CA PRO A 236 20.21 -2.49 -3.27
C PRO A 236 20.46 -3.11 -1.90
N PHE A 237 19.45 -3.24 -1.03
CA PHE A 237 19.59 -3.93 0.25
C PHE A 237 19.96 -5.43 0.12
N CYS A 238 19.59 -6.07 -0.98
CA CYS A 238 20.00 -7.47 -1.22
C CYS A 238 21.53 -7.63 -1.31
N PHE A 239 22.23 -6.55 -1.69
CA PHE A 239 23.68 -6.52 -1.91
C PHE A 239 24.46 -5.93 -0.71
N SER A 240 23.78 -5.66 0.40
CA SER A 240 24.38 -5.14 1.63
C SER A 240 24.01 -6.01 2.82
N THR A 241 24.92 -6.11 3.79
CA THR A 241 24.65 -6.70 5.11
C THR A 241 23.98 -5.70 6.05
N SER A 242 23.96 -4.40 5.69
CA SER A 242 23.29 -3.37 6.48
C SER A 242 21.77 -3.57 6.48
N THR A 243 21.19 -3.44 7.67
CA THR A 243 19.75 -3.39 7.87
C THR A 243 19.23 -1.97 8.10
N GLN A 244 20.14 -0.99 8.16
CA GLN A 244 19.80 0.40 8.44
C GLN A 244 19.70 1.21 7.15
N TYR A 245 18.77 2.16 7.16
CA TYR A 245 18.61 3.11 6.06
C TYR A 245 19.71 4.17 6.09
N PRO A 246 20.52 4.32 5.01
CA PRO A 246 21.48 5.39 4.91
C PRO A 246 20.80 6.78 4.98
N ALA A 247 21.42 7.75 5.61
CA ALA A 247 20.84 9.09 5.77
C ALA A 247 20.45 9.74 4.44
N ILE A 248 21.30 9.58 3.40
CA ILE A 248 20.99 10.09 2.06
C ILE A 248 19.71 9.45 1.49
N ALA A 249 19.51 8.14 1.69
CA ALA A 249 18.32 7.45 1.21
C ALA A 249 17.08 7.87 2.02
N LEU A 250 17.19 8.05 3.36
CA LEU A 250 16.10 8.55 4.20
C LEU A 250 15.60 9.92 3.71
N ILE A 251 16.50 10.86 3.49
CA ILE A 251 16.18 12.23 3.04
C ILE A 251 15.55 12.15 1.65
N THR A 252 16.15 11.38 0.74
CA THR A 252 15.70 11.27 -0.64
C THR A 252 14.30 10.62 -0.72
N CYS A 253 14.03 9.56 0.05
CA CYS A 253 12.70 8.97 0.17
C CYS A 253 11.69 9.99 0.65
N LEU A 254 12.00 10.71 1.74
CA LEU A 254 11.09 11.68 2.33
C LEU A 254 10.72 12.78 1.31
N VAL A 255 11.71 13.38 0.68
CA VAL A 255 11.50 14.44 -0.31
C VAL A 255 10.72 13.91 -1.53
N SER A 256 11.17 12.81 -2.12
CA SER A 256 10.57 12.26 -3.34
C SER A 256 9.11 11.85 -3.12
N TYR A 257 8.80 11.23 -1.99
CA TYR A 257 7.45 10.72 -1.75
C TYR A 257 6.49 11.82 -1.27
N VAL A 258 6.97 12.85 -0.59
CA VAL A 258 6.18 14.06 -0.32
C VAL A 258 5.84 14.79 -1.63
N LEU A 259 6.78 14.88 -2.57
CA LEU A 259 6.50 15.44 -3.90
C LEU A 259 5.46 14.60 -4.66
N LEU A 260 5.48 13.27 -4.55
CA LEU A 260 4.43 12.41 -5.10
C LEU A 260 3.06 12.67 -4.44
N ALA A 261 3.01 12.88 -3.12
CA ALA A 261 1.76 13.24 -2.43
C ALA A 261 1.20 14.57 -2.94
N ILE A 262 2.04 15.59 -3.10
CA ILE A 262 1.67 16.89 -3.66
C ILE A 262 1.10 16.71 -5.08
N TYR A 263 1.78 15.90 -5.90
CA TYR A 263 1.28 15.57 -7.23
C TYR A 263 -0.06 14.82 -7.17
N GLY A 264 -0.24 13.89 -6.21
CA GLY A 264 -1.50 13.21 -5.95
C GLY A 264 -2.64 14.18 -5.67
N VAL A 265 -2.43 15.16 -4.78
CA VAL A 265 -3.42 16.21 -4.50
C VAL A 265 -3.70 17.08 -5.74
N TYR A 266 -2.65 17.41 -6.50
CA TYR A 266 -2.80 18.17 -7.75
C TYR A 266 -3.71 17.47 -8.76
N ILE A 267 -3.51 16.16 -8.99
CA ILE A 267 -4.35 15.41 -9.95
C ILE A 267 -5.80 15.27 -9.48
N LEU A 268 -6.06 15.17 -8.18
CA LEU A 268 -7.41 15.19 -7.63
C LEU A 268 -8.10 16.53 -7.95
N ARG A 269 -7.48 17.64 -7.61
CA ARG A 269 -8.00 18.98 -7.88
C ARG A 269 -8.26 19.23 -9.36
N LYS A 270 -7.33 18.79 -10.23
CA LYS A 270 -7.47 18.91 -11.69
C LYS A 270 -8.66 18.13 -12.24
N ASN A 271 -9.11 17.08 -11.55
CA ASN A 271 -10.27 16.27 -11.93
C ASN A 271 -11.53 16.64 -11.12
N ASN A 272 -11.54 17.76 -10.40
CA ASN A 272 -12.65 18.28 -9.58
C ASN A 272 -13.10 17.29 -8.48
N LEU A 273 -12.13 16.63 -7.83
CA LEU A 273 -12.32 15.64 -6.80
C LEU A 273 -11.74 16.11 -5.46
#